data_7f3e99d9d0ffdad884a169b73e6978b9
#
_entry.id   7f3e99d9d0ffdad884a169b73e6978b9
#
_cell.length_a   1.000
_cell.length_b   1.000
_cell.length_c   1.000
_cell.angle_alpha   90.00
_cell.angle_beta   90.00
_cell.angle_gamma   90.00
#
_symmetry.space_group_name_H-M   'P 1'
#
loop_
_entity.id
_entity.type
_entity.pdbx_description
1 polymer ?
#
loop_
_entity_poly.entity_id
_entity_poly.type
_entity_poly.pdbx_seq_one_letter_code
_entity_poly.pdbx_strand_id
1 'polypeptide(L)'
;MLKLLLFGYGNPGRGDDALGPLLIERIDRLKLANVTCLIDMQLLIEHATDLIGCDQILFADADMSCREPFEFSAVTAGKDNSYTSHALTPAALLFVYQQVYARHAPPAFLLRIRGYHFELGDALSAQANMNLEAAINQIQQWQLQHL
;
A
#
# COMPACT_ATOMS: atom_id res chain seq x y z
N MET A 1 11.45 5.52 18.60
CA MET A 1 11.59 4.76 17.35
C MET A 1 10.30 4.87 16.54
N LEU A 2 10.41 5.15 15.26
CA LEU A 2 9.25 5.34 14.41
C LEU A 2 8.47 4.03 14.22
N LYS A 3 7.15 4.13 14.33
CA LYS A 3 6.25 3.02 14.05
C LYS A 3 5.74 3.14 12.62
N LEU A 4 6.07 2.18 11.79
CA LEU A 4 5.72 2.16 10.38
C LEU A 4 4.62 1.15 10.13
N LEU A 5 3.56 1.56 9.44
CA LEU A 5 2.52 0.67 8.94
C LEU A 5 2.72 0.48 7.45
N LEU A 6 2.83 -0.78 7.02
CA LEU A 6 2.84 -1.17 5.61
C LEU A 6 1.52 -1.84 5.30
N PHE A 7 0.79 -1.32 4.34
CA PHE A 7 -0.54 -1.82 4.02
C PHE A 7 -0.62 -2.14 2.52
N GLY A 8 -0.64 -3.44 2.19
CA GLY A 8 -0.80 -3.91 0.82
C GLY A 8 -2.23 -4.33 0.55
N TYR A 9 -2.79 -3.92 -0.56
CA TYR A 9 -4.14 -4.30 -0.91
C TYR A 9 -4.26 -4.68 -2.38
N GLY A 10 -5.19 -5.59 -2.65
CA GLY A 10 -5.44 -6.14 -3.96
C GLY A 10 -5.99 -7.55 -3.86
N ASN A 11 -6.53 -8.06 -4.95
CA ASN A 11 -7.09 -9.40 -5.01
C ASN A 11 -6.05 -10.39 -5.54
N PRO A 12 -5.52 -11.30 -4.69
CA PRO A 12 -4.50 -12.25 -5.13
C PRO A 12 -5.00 -13.25 -6.17
N GLY A 13 -6.32 -13.37 -6.34
CA GLY A 13 -6.91 -14.21 -7.37
C GLY A 13 -6.98 -13.57 -8.75
N ARG A 14 -6.47 -12.35 -8.92
CA ARG A 14 -6.50 -11.60 -10.17
C ARG A 14 -5.11 -11.24 -10.68
N GLY A 15 -4.24 -12.24 -10.79
CA GLY A 15 -2.93 -12.06 -11.41
C GLY A 15 -2.10 -10.97 -10.74
N ASP A 16 -1.78 -9.93 -11.49
CA ASP A 16 -0.88 -8.86 -11.00
C ASP A 16 -1.52 -7.96 -9.96
N ASP A 17 -2.83 -8.09 -9.71
CA ASP A 17 -3.46 -7.39 -8.61
C ASP A 17 -2.93 -7.87 -7.25
N ALA A 18 -2.24 -8.99 -7.23
CA ALA A 18 -1.58 -9.53 -6.05
C ALA A 18 -0.31 -8.76 -5.65
N LEU A 19 0.18 -7.82 -6.46
CA LEU A 19 1.48 -7.16 -6.23
C LEU A 19 1.57 -6.47 -4.87
N GLY A 20 0.53 -5.73 -4.47
CA GLY A 20 0.51 -5.08 -3.17
C GLY A 20 0.62 -6.07 -2.02
N PRO A 21 -0.29 -7.05 -1.92
CA PRO A 21 -0.19 -8.09 -0.91
C PRO A 21 1.13 -8.86 -0.91
N LEU A 22 1.66 -9.22 -2.08
CA LEU A 22 2.92 -9.95 -2.18
C LEU A 22 4.11 -9.14 -1.66
N LEU A 23 4.13 -7.83 -1.95
CA LEU A 23 5.17 -6.96 -1.41
C LEU A 23 5.17 -7.00 0.11
N ILE A 24 4.00 -6.84 0.71
CA ILE A 24 3.88 -6.80 2.15
C ILE A 24 4.24 -8.14 2.78
N GLU A 25 3.82 -9.26 2.18
CA GLU A 25 4.22 -10.59 2.67
C GLU A 25 5.73 -10.76 2.70
N ARG A 26 6.41 -10.32 1.63
CA ARG A 26 7.87 -10.42 1.55
C ARG A 26 8.56 -9.58 2.62
N ILE A 27 8.07 -8.36 2.86
CA ILE A 27 8.64 -7.50 3.90
C ILE A 27 8.34 -8.05 5.28
N ASP A 28 7.13 -8.59 5.50
CA ASP A 28 6.75 -9.16 6.80
C ASP A 28 7.65 -10.32 7.22
N ARG A 29 8.12 -11.12 6.26
CA ARG A 29 9.04 -12.23 6.54
C ARG A 29 10.39 -11.77 7.08
N LEU A 30 10.76 -10.52 6.87
CA LEU A 30 12.02 -9.98 7.37
C LEU A 30 11.98 -9.67 8.85
N LYS A 31 10.79 -9.68 9.47
CA LYS A 31 10.60 -9.44 10.91
C LYS A 31 11.27 -8.17 11.39
N LEU A 32 11.02 -7.07 10.68
CA LEU A 32 11.62 -5.78 11.01
C LEU A 32 10.97 -5.18 12.26
N ALA A 33 11.78 -4.59 13.13
CA ALA A 33 11.30 -3.97 14.37
C ALA A 33 10.46 -2.73 14.04
N ASN A 34 9.38 -2.53 14.80
CA ASN A 34 8.47 -1.38 14.69
C ASN A 34 7.79 -1.25 13.33
N VAL A 35 7.71 -2.34 12.57
CA VAL A 35 6.98 -2.43 11.32
C VAL A 35 5.78 -3.33 11.51
N THR A 36 4.58 -2.79 11.26
CA THR A 36 3.33 -3.55 11.25
C THR A 36 2.91 -3.73 9.80
N CYS A 37 2.59 -4.96 9.41
CA CYS A 37 2.18 -5.30 8.06
C CYS A 37 0.71 -5.71 8.05
N LEU A 38 -0.06 -5.12 7.14
CA LEU A 38 -1.47 -5.46 6.91
C LEU A 38 -1.70 -5.75 5.44
N ILE A 39 -2.57 -6.71 5.18
CA ILE A 39 -2.98 -7.11 3.84
C ILE A 39 -4.49 -7.22 3.81
N ASP A 40 -5.12 -6.66 2.78
CA ASP A 40 -6.55 -6.83 2.54
C ASP A 40 -6.83 -6.77 1.04
N MET A 41 -8.04 -7.08 0.65
CA MET A 41 -8.44 -7.02 -0.76
C MET A 41 -8.62 -5.59 -1.25
N GLN A 42 -9.00 -4.69 -0.35
CA GLN A 42 -9.22 -3.27 -0.67
C GLN A 42 -9.16 -2.45 0.62
N LEU A 43 -8.99 -1.13 0.47
CA LEU A 43 -9.07 -0.23 1.62
C LEU A 43 -10.53 0.05 1.94
N LEU A 44 -10.87 -0.06 3.22
CA LEU A 44 -12.22 0.15 3.74
C LEU A 44 -12.20 1.21 4.83
N ILE A 45 -13.37 1.77 5.13
CA ILE A 45 -13.49 2.79 6.19
C ILE A 45 -12.94 2.28 7.52
N GLU A 46 -13.19 1.01 7.84
CA GLU A 46 -12.73 0.40 9.08
C GLU A 46 -11.22 0.45 9.25
N HIS A 47 -10.48 0.51 8.15
CA HIS A 47 -9.02 0.57 8.21
C HIS A 47 -8.49 1.89 8.80
N ALA A 48 -9.33 2.91 8.96
CA ALA A 48 -8.92 4.13 9.64
C ALA A 48 -8.44 3.84 11.08
N THR A 49 -9.00 2.82 11.72
CA THR A 49 -8.58 2.39 13.07
C THR A 49 -7.14 1.91 13.09
N ASP A 50 -6.69 1.27 12.01
CA ASP A 50 -5.34 0.71 11.94
C ASP A 50 -4.26 1.79 11.84
N LEU A 51 -4.64 3.02 11.50
CA LEU A 51 -3.70 4.13 11.38
C LEU A 51 -3.35 4.77 12.72
N ILE A 52 -4.09 4.45 13.78
CA ILE A 52 -3.89 5.05 15.09
C ILE A 52 -2.52 4.64 15.63
N GLY A 53 -1.74 5.62 16.09
CA GLY A 53 -0.44 5.37 16.72
C GLY A 53 0.70 5.10 15.76
N CYS A 54 0.45 5.11 14.46
CA CYS A 54 1.53 4.98 13.47
C CYS A 54 2.19 6.33 13.23
N ASP A 55 3.49 6.32 13.02
CA ASP A 55 4.27 7.53 12.70
C ASP A 55 4.35 7.76 11.20
N GLN A 56 4.34 6.68 10.42
CA GLN A 56 4.34 6.73 8.95
C GLN A 56 3.53 5.56 8.39
N ILE A 57 2.99 5.76 7.19
CA ILE A 57 2.19 4.75 6.50
C ILE A 57 2.71 4.60 5.08
N LEU A 58 2.88 3.36 4.64
CA LEU A 58 3.14 3.04 3.23
C LEU A 58 2.03 2.15 2.71
N PHE A 59 1.32 2.63 1.70
CA PHE A 59 0.36 1.83 0.95
C PHE A 59 1.05 1.22 -0.26
N ALA A 60 0.73 -0.02 -0.57
CA ALA A 60 1.26 -0.72 -1.75
C ALA A 60 0.10 -1.28 -2.57
N ASP A 61 0.09 -0.98 -3.87
CA ASP A 61 -0.96 -1.38 -4.79
C ASP A 61 -0.38 -1.69 -6.16
N ALA A 62 -1.09 -2.51 -6.92
CA ALA A 62 -0.78 -2.74 -8.33
C ALA A 62 -1.42 -1.63 -9.17
N ASP A 63 -0.78 -1.27 -10.28
CA ASP A 63 -1.29 -0.25 -11.18
C ASP A 63 -0.95 -0.63 -12.62
N MET A 64 -1.96 -0.58 -13.51
CA MET A 64 -1.75 -0.96 -14.90
C MET A 64 -1.25 0.20 -15.76
N SER A 65 -1.12 1.40 -15.21
CA SER A 65 -0.77 2.59 -16.00
C SER A 65 0.42 3.37 -15.45
N CYS A 66 0.93 3.03 -14.26
CA CYS A 66 2.07 3.74 -13.70
C CYS A 66 3.35 3.41 -14.47
N ARG A 67 4.38 4.20 -14.25
CA ARG A 67 5.69 3.97 -14.85
C ARG A 67 6.30 2.66 -14.32
N GLU A 68 7.04 1.98 -15.20
CA GLU A 68 7.76 0.77 -14.82
C GLU A 68 9.08 1.12 -14.14
N PRO A 69 9.54 0.35 -13.17
CA PRO A 69 8.88 -0.81 -12.56
C PRO A 69 7.82 -0.43 -11.53
N PHE A 70 7.87 0.78 -10.98
CA PHE A 70 6.95 1.28 -9.97
C PHE A 70 7.01 2.80 -9.91
N GLU A 71 6.04 3.40 -9.24
CA GLU A 71 6.07 4.81 -8.85
C GLU A 71 5.89 4.91 -7.34
N PHE A 72 6.66 5.79 -6.71
CA PHE A 72 6.61 6.06 -5.29
C PHE A 72 6.29 7.53 -5.09
N SER A 73 5.22 7.83 -4.35
CA SER A 73 4.78 9.21 -4.14
C SER A 73 4.20 9.41 -2.75
N ALA A 74 4.27 10.65 -2.27
CA ALA A 74 3.57 11.04 -1.04
C ALA A 74 2.07 11.11 -1.29
N VAL A 75 1.29 10.81 -0.25
CA VAL A 75 -0.17 10.89 -0.28
C VAL A 75 -0.63 11.88 0.77
N THR A 76 -1.52 12.79 0.39
CA THR A 76 -2.16 13.71 1.32
C THR A 76 -3.65 13.36 1.42
N ALA A 77 -4.21 13.58 2.62
CA ALA A 77 -5.64 13.35 2.85
C ALA A 77 -6.48 14.20 1.90
N GLY A 78 -7.49 13.58 1.30
CA GLY A 78 -8.38 14.30 0.39
C GLY A 78 -9.64 13.50 0.11
N LYS A 79 -10.78 14.19 0.13
CA LYS A 79 -12.06 13.60 -0.22
C LYS A 79 -12.15 13.45 -1.74
N ASP A 80 -12.50 12.25 -2.20
CA ASP A 80 -12.70 11.96 -3.62
C ASP A 80 -13.94 11.08 -3.82
N ASN A 81 -14.20 10.66 -5.07
CA ASN A 81 -15.38 9.88 -5.39
C ASN A 81 -15.36 8.48 -4.76
N SER A 82 -14.20 7.98 -4.35
CA SER A 82 -14.11 6.68 -3.70
C SER A 82 -14.78 6.67 -2.33
N TYR A 83 -14.97 7.85 -1.72
CA TYR A 83 -15.63 8.00 -0.43
C TYR A 83 -17.05 7.43 -0.43
N THR A 84 -17.74 7.44 -1.58
CA THR A 84 -19.09 6.92 -1.71
C THR A 84 -19.12 5.44 -2.11
N SER A 85 -18.00 4.84 -2.38
CA SER A 85 -17.88 3.42 -2.71
C SER A 85 -17.33 2.65 -1.51
N HIS A 86 -17.35 1.31 -1.60
CA HIS A 86 -16.82 0.48 -0.53
C HIS A 86 -15.29 0.40 -0.57
N ALA A 87 -14.67 0.69 -1.73
CA ALA A 87 -13.22 0.67 -1.89
C ALA A 87 -12.70 2.11 -1.91
N LEU A 88 -11.92 2.47 -0.91
CA LEU A 88 -11.35 3.81 -0.77
C LEU A 88 -9.98 3.90 -1.44
N THR A 89 -9.63 5.11 -1.89
CA THR A 89 -8.23 5.43 -2.21
C THR A 89 -7.46 5.70 -0.92
N PRO A 90 -6.12 5.62 -0.94
CA PRO A 90 -5.33 6.03 0.23
C PRO A 90 -5.65 7.45 0.72
N ALA A 91 -5.78 8.41 -0.21
CA ALA A 91 -6.12 9.79 0.16
C ALA A 91 -7.47 9.88 0.89
N ALA A 92 -8.47 9.14 0.42
CA ALA A 92 -9.79 9.12 1.04
C ALA A 92 -9.75 8.47 2.43
N LEU A 93 -8.97 7.40 2.59
CA LEU A 93 -8.81 6.76 3.90
C LEU A 93 -8.17 7.71 4.91
N LEU A 94 -7.13 8.43 4.50
CA LEU A 94 -6.51 9.44 5.37
C LEU A 94 -7.49 10.54 5.74
N PHE A 95 -8.34 10.94 4.80
CA PHE A 95 -9.39 11.93 5.06
C PHE A 95 -10.38 11.40 6.11
N VAL A 96 -10.83 10.15 5.98
CA VAL A 96 -11.72 9.52 6.98
C VAL A 96 -11.06 9.54 8.36
N TYR A 97 -9.77 9.17 8.44
CA TYR A 97 -9.04 9.19 9.69
C TYR A 97 -9.07 10.58 10.32
N GLN A 98 -8.83 11.62 9.55
CA GLN A 98 -8.82 13.00 10.07
C GLN A 98 -10.21 13.43 10.56
N GLN A 99 -11.27 12.99 9.88
CA GLN A 99 -12.63 13.30 10.28
C GLN A 99 -13.03 12.60 11.58
N VAL A 100 -12.65 11.32 11.71
CA VAL A 100 -13.07 10.52 12.86
C VAL A 100 -12.27 10.88 14.12
N TYR A 101 -10.97 11.10 13.99
CA TYR A 101 -10.11 11.30 15.16
C TYR A 101 -9.72 12.76 15.39
N ALA A 102 -10.18 13.68 14.55
CA ALA A 102 -9.95 15.12 14.68
C ALA A 102 -8.46 15.47 14.84
N ARG A 103 -7.61 14.82 14.05
CA ARG A 103 -6.14 15.04 14.04
C ARG A 103 -5.61 14.81 12.64
N HIS A 104 -4.44 15.36 12.36
CA HIS A 104 -3.78 15.14 11.08
C HIS A 104 -3.38 13.66 10.93
N ALA A 105 -3.54 13.14 9.72
CA ALA A 105 -3.05 11.80 9.41
C ALA A 105 -1.52 11.79 9.44
N PRO A 106 -0.90 10.64 9.81
CA PRO A 106 0.55 10.51 9.71
C PRO A 106 1.04 10.71 8.28
N PRO A 107 2.31 11.10 8.09
CA PRO A 107 2.90 11.10 6.76
C PRO A 107 2.67 9.76 6.06
N ALA A 108 2.19 9.81 4.82
CA ALA A 108 1.81 8.61 4.09
C ALA A 108 2.38 8.64 2.67
N PHE A 109 2.63 7.44 2.15
CA PHE A 109 3.22 7.24 0.83
C PHE A 109 2.47 6.12 0.12
N LEU A 110 2.47 6.18 -1.20
CA LEU A 110 1.89 5.14 -2.04
C LEU A 110 2.95 4.61 -2.99
N LEU A 111 3.16 3.31 -2.95
CA LEU A 111 3.99 2.58 -3.90
C LEU A 111 3.06 1.88 -4.86
N ARG A 112 3.08 2.29 -6.14
CA ARG A 112 2.30 1.65 -7.20
C ARG A 112 3.25 0.80 -8.03
N ILE A 113 2.99 -0.49 -8.08
CA ILE A 113 3.82 -1.46 -8.79
C ILE A 113 3.14 -1.77 -10.12
N ARG A 114 3.85 -1.62 -11.23
CA ARG A 114 3.27 -1.83 -12.55
C ARG A 114 2.89 -3.29 -12.75
N GLY A 115 1.62 -3.52 -13.10
CA GLY A 115 1.09 -4.81 -13.45
C GLY A 115 0.48 -4.81 -14.86
N TYR A 116 0.16 -5.99 -15.39
CA TYR A 116 -0.25 -6.16 -16.79
C TYR A 116 -1.46 -7.08 -16.96
N HIS A 117 -1.62 -8.09 -16.11
CA HIS A 117 -2.68 -9.10 -16.23
C HIS A 117 -3.51 -9.11 -14.96
N PHE A 118 -4.78 -8.71 -15.07
CA PHE A 118 -5.66 -8.51 -13.92
C PHE A 118 -6.94 -9.35 -13.97
N GLU A 119 -7.00 -10.32 -14.89
CA GLU A 119 -8.18 -11.16 -14.99
C GLU A 119 -8.25 -12.21 -13.88
N LEU A 120 -9.46 -12.54 -13.47
CA LEU A 120 -9.66 -13.56 -12.44
C LEU A 120 -9.07 -14.88 -12.93
N GLY A 121 -8.23 -15.49 -12.10
CA GLY A 121 -7.56 -16.74 -12.42
C GLY A 121 -6.20 -16.57 -13.09
N ASP A 122 -5.81 -15.35 -13.47
CA ASP A 122 -4.47 -15.12 -14.01
C ASP A 122 -3.42 -15.40 -12.94
N ALA A 123 -2.25 -15.88 -13.39
CA ALA A 123 -1.07 -15.98 -12.54
C ALA A 123 -0.33 -14.63 -12.56
N LEU A 124 0.54 -14.42 -11.59
CA LEU A 124 1.43 -13.26 -11.59
C LEU A 124 2.32 -13.32 -12.84
N SER A 125 2.36 -12.24 -13.62
CA SER A 125 3.16 -12.20 -14.83
C SER A 125 4.65 -12.12 -14.49
N ALA A 126 5.50 -12.60 -15.40
CA ALA A 126 6.95 -12.55 -15.21
C ALA A 126 7.45 -11.12 -15.09
N GLN A 127 6.89 -10.19 -15.88
CA GLN A 127 7.27 -8.79 -15.82
C GLN A 127 6.86 -8.15 -14.50
N ALA A 128 5.66 -8.46 -14.01
CA ALA A 128 5.21 -7.98 -12.71
C ALA A 128 6.10 -8.50 -11.58
N ASN A 129 6.54 -9.75 -11.67
CA ASN A 129 7.47 -10.30 -10.67
C ASN A 129 8.80 -9.54 -10.64
N MET A 130 9.32 -9.15 -11.78
CA MET A 130 10.54 -8.33 -11.86
C MET A 130 10.30 -6.95 -11.21
N ASN A 131 9.15 -6.36 -11.48
CA ASN A 131 8.78 -5.07 -10.90
C ASN A 131 8.62 -5.18 -9.37
N LEU A 132 8.09 -6.30 -8.90
CA LEU A 132 7.96 -6.58 -7.47
C LEU A 132 9.34 -6.63 -6.79
N GLU A 133 10.32 -7.30 -7.38
CA GLU A 133 11.67 -7.37 -6.82
C GLU A 133 12.31 -5.98 -6.75
N ALA A 134 12.13 -5.16 -7.78
CA ALA A 134 12.61 -3.78 -7.76
C ALA A 134 11.94 -2.96 -6.66
N ALA A 135 10.64 -3.15 -6.45
CA ALA A 135 9.89 -2.45 -5.41
C ALA A 135 10.34 -2.87 -4.01
N ILE A 136 10.62 -4.15 -3.80
CA ILE A 136 11.12 -4.66 -2.52
C ILE A 136 12.45 -3.98 -2.18
N ASN A 137 13.35 -3.88 -3.15
CA ASN A 137 14.63 -3.22 -2.94
C ASN A 137 14.45 -1.74 -2.59
N GLN A 138 13.51 -1.06 -3.24
CA GLN A 138 13.22 0.34 -2.96
C GLN A 138 12.72 0.53 -1.53
N ILE A 139 11.83 -0.33 -1.07
CA ILE A 139 11.28 -0.23 0.28
C ILE A 139 12.36 -0.45 1.33
N GLN A 140 13.25 -1.41 1.12
CA GLN A 140 14.35 -1.65 2.04
C GLN A 140 15.26 -0.42 2.15
N GLN A 141 15.57 0.23 1.03
CA GLN A 141 16.38 1.44 1.03
C GLN A 141 15.65 2.60 1.71
N TRP A 142 14.35 2.78 1.41
CA TRP A 142 13.53 3.82 2.01
C TRP A 142 13.45 3.65 3.53
N GLN A 143 13.24 2.42 4.00
CA GLN A 143 13.17 2.13 5.42
C GLN A 143 14.49 2.43 6.14
N LEU A 144 15.63 2.08 5.52
CA LEU A 144 16.94 2.36 6.10
C LEU A 144 17.18 3.86 6.29
N GLN A 145 16.64 4.69 5.40
CA GLN A 145 16.76 6.15 5.50
C GLN A 145 15.90 6.74 6.62
N HIS A 146 14.90 5.99 7.10
CA HIS A 146 13.94 6.48 8.09
C HIS A 146 14.09 5.81 9.47
N LEU A 147 15.16 5.07 9.65
CA LEU A 147 15.49 4.46 10.96
C LEU A 147 16.16 5.44 11.90
#